data_932e20a319e8a01bf2f6b613b38d682f
#
_entry.id   932e20a319e8a01bf2f6b613b38d682f
#
_cell.length_a   1.000
_cell.length_b   1.000
_cell.length_c   1.000
_cell.angle_alpha   90.00
_cell.angle_beta   90.00
_cell.angle_gamma   90.00
#
_symmetry.space_group_name_H-M   'P 1'
#
loop_
_entity.id
_entity.type
_entity.pdbx_description
1 polymer ?
#
loop_
_entity_poly.entity_id
_entity_poly.type
_entity_poly.pdbx_seq_one_letter_code
_entity_poly.pdbx_strand_id
1 'polypeptide(L)'
;MEELRFRQIHMDFHTSEKIMGVGAAFDAEKFADTLAEARVNSVTCFSRCHHGMLYYDSGRFPELVHPGLVNKDLLIQQIDACHKRGIKVPVYTTVQWDYYSGMNHPDWVCLNADGSLKDFCQDDKPANVYEAGFYRTLCVNSPYRQFLKEQILDVFEVLTPERIDGLFLDIVNPV
;
A
#
# COMPACT_ATOMS: atom_id res chain seq x y z
N MET A 1 1.22 22.41 15.54
CA MET A 1 1.42 21.71 14.25
C MET A 1 2.80 21.12 14.29
N GLU A 2 2.92 19.83 14.02
CA GLU A 2 4.24 19.21 13.86
C GLU A 2 4.91 19.76 12.60
N GLU A 3 6.21 20.00 12.65
CA GLU A 3 6.96 20.53 11.52
C GLU A 3 7.07 19.47 10.41
N LEU A 4 6.85 19.88 9.16
CA LEU A 4 6.99 19.01 8.01
C LEU A 4 8.42 18.53 7.86
N ARG A 5 8.58 17.27 7.46
CA ARG A 5 9.88 16.62 7.24
C ARG A 5 10.24 16.72 5.76
N PHE A 6 11.33 17.42 5.42
CA PHE A 6 11.70 17.72 4.02
C PHE A 6 12.70 16.76 3.40
N ARG A 7 13.44 15.98 4.20
CA ARG A 7 14.33 14.93 3.68
C ARG A 7 13.58 13.61 3.72
N GLN A 8 12.60 13.50 2.82
CA GLN A 8 11.69 12.36 2.73
C GLN A 8 12.06 11.45 1.58
N ILE A 9 11.98 10.15 1.82
CA ILE A 9 12.06 9.09 0.80
C ILE A 9 10.71 8.40 0.71
N HIS A 10 10.24 8.19 -0.51
CA HIS A 10 9.14 7.27 -0.80
C HIS A 10 9.75 5.93 -1.22
N MET A 11 9.57 4.91 -0.38
CA MET A 11 10.02 3.55 -0.66
C MET A 11 8.93 2.82 -1.44
N ASP A 12 8.95 2.96 -2.76
CA ASP A 12 7.98 2.31 -3.64
C ASP A 12 8.08 0.78 -3.51
N PHE A 13 6.96 0.14 -3.12
CA PHE A 13 6.94 -1.29 -2.78
C PHE A 13 5.68 -1.97 -3.32
N HIS A 14 5.66 -2.20 -4.62
CA HIS A 14 4.60 -2.92 -5.32
C HIS A 14 5.06 -4.34 -5.65
N THR A 15 4.59 -5.31 -4.90
CA THR A 15 5.01 -6.71 -5.05
C THR A 15 3.83 -7.56 -5.50
N SER A 16 3.99 -8.25 -6.63
CA SER A 16 2.98 -9.18 -7.12
C SER A 16 2.76 -10.33 -6.12
N GLU A 17 1.52 -10.76 -5.98
CA GLU A 17 1.12 -11.91 -5.18
C GLU A 17 1.84 -13.21 -5.55
N LYS A 18 2.49 -13.25 -6.72
CA LYS A 18 3.29 -14.41 -7.21
C LYS A 18 4.73 -14.41 -6.68
N ILE A 19 5.18 -13.31 -6.07
CA ILE A 19 6.55 -13.20 -5.52
C ILE A 19 6.54 -13.71 -4.09
N MET A 20 7.34 -14.75 -3.84
CA MET A 20 7.49 -15.36 -2.52
C MET A 20 8.68 -14.78 -1.76
N GLY A 21 8.69 -14.92 -0.44
CA GLY A 21 9.82 -14.54 0.40
C GLY A 21 9.87 -13.03 0.72
N VAL A 22 8.76 -12.32 0.59
CA VAL A 22 8.67 -10.90 0.93
C VAL A 22 9.02 -10.69 2.40
N GLY A 23 10.01 -9.84 2.67
CA GLY A 23 10.53 -9.57 4.02
C GLY A 23 11.50 -10.61 4.56
N ALA A 24 11.88 -11.68 3.80
CA ALA A 24 12.75 -12.74 4.29
C ALA A 24 14.16 -12.26 4.69
N ALA A 25 14.71 -11.28 3.97
CA ALA A 25 16.04 -10.72 4.22
C ALA A 25 15.98 -9.33 4.89
N PHE A 26 14.83 -8.94 5.43
CA PHE A 26 14.68 -7.63 6.05
C PHE A 26 15.39 -7.59 7.41
N ASP A 27 16.25 -6.59 7.55
CA ASP A 27 16.93 -6.23 8.79
C ASP A 27 16.51 -4.79 9.17
N ALA A 28 15.70 -4.70 10.21
CA ALA A 28 15.08 -3.45 10.63
C ALA A 28 16.09 -2.41 11.11
N GLU A 29 17.13 -2.83 11.85
CA GLU A 29 18.15 -1.93 12.35
C GLU A 29 19.01 -1.41 11.20
N LYS A 30 19.47 -2.29 10.31
CA LYS A 30 20.25 -1.91 9.13
C LYS A 30 19.45 -0.98 8.20
N PHE A 31 18.16 -1.25 7.99
CA PHE A 31 17.27 -0.39 7.21
C PHE A 31 17.25 1.03 7.78
N ALA A 32 16.96 1.16 9.06
CA ALA A 32 16.83 2.47 9.70
C ALA A 32 18.18 3.18 9.89
N ASP A 33 19.29 2.44 10.11
CA ASP A 33 20.65 3.00 10.15
C ASP A 33 21.03 3.61 8.79
N THR A 34 20.78 2.90 7.70
CA THR A 34 21.04 3.40 6.34
C THR A 34 20.30 4.71 6.06
N LEU A 35 19.03 4.80 6.47
CA LEU A 35 18.25 6.03 6.32
C LEU A 35 18.79 7.17 7.18
N ALA A 36 19.20 6.86 8.43
CA ALA A 36 19.77 7.85 9.34
C ALA A 36 21.14 8.38 8.84
N GLU A 37 22.01 7.50 8.33
CA GLU A 37 23.29 7.86 7.70
C GLU A 37 23.06 8.78 6.48
N ALA A 38 22.04 8.52 5.69
CA ALA A 38 21.61 9.37 4.58
C ALA A 38 20.90 10.66 5.02
N ARG A 39 20.79 10.90 6.36
CA ARG A 39 20.10 12.06 6.95
C ARG A 39 18.62 12.18 6.54
N VAL A 40 17.98 11.07 6.23
CA VAL A 40 16.54 10.99 6.02
C VAL A 40 15.81 11.26 7.33
N ASN A 41 14.74 12.03 7.30
CA ASN A 41 13.93 12.32 8.47
C ASN A 41 12.45 11.94 8.32
N SER A 42 12.08 11.39 7.16
CA SER A 42 10.77 10.77 6.90
C SER A 42 10.90 9.71 5.80
N VAL A 43 10.25 8.58 5.95
CA VAL A 43 10.18 7.52 4.93
C VAL A 43 8.77 6.98 4.84
N THR A 44 8.23 6.85 3.63
CA THR A 44 6.92 6.23 3.41
C THR A 44 7.08 4.72 3.33
N CYS A 45 6.38 3.97 4.20
CA CYS A 45 6.31 2.51 4.17
C CYS A 45 4.90 2.04 3.84
N PHE A 46 4.80 0.88 3.20
CA PHE A 46 3.55 0.42 2.59
C PHE A 46 2.74 -0.48 3.51
N SER A 47 1.47 -0.14 3.75
CA SER A 47 0.48 -1.06 4.29
C SER A 47 -0.16 -1.92 3.21
N ARG A 48 -0.41 -1.31 2.02
CA ARG A 48 -1.08 -1.95 0.89
C ARG A 48 -0.55 -1.39 -0.44
N CYS A 49 -0.36 -2.25 -1.43
CA CYS A 49 0.09 -1.87 -2.77
C CYS A 49 -1.03 -1.93 -3.81
N HIS A 50 -0.74 -1.56 -5.06
CA HIS A 50 -1.68 -1.60 -6.18
C HIS A 50 -2.15 -3.02 -6.56
N HIS A 51 -1.46 -4.06 -6.15
CA HIS A 51 -1.94 -5.44 -6.27
C HIS A 51 -3.11 -5.75 -5.33
N GLY A 52 -3.38 -4.87 -4.34
CA GLY A 52 -4.40 -5.08 -3.31
C GLY A 52 -3.91 -5.86 -2.10
N MET A 53 -2.61 -6.23 -2.08
CA MET A 53 -2.03 -7.05 -1.03
C MET A 53 -1.53 -6.20 0.15
N LEU A 54 -1.69 -6.76 1.37
CA LEU A 54 -1.27 -6.16 2.64
C LEU A 54 0.12 -6.66 3.04
N TYR A 55 0.95 -5.79 3.60
CA TYR A 55 2.30 -6.08 4.08
C TYR A 55 2.40 -6.14 5.61
N TYR A 56 1.30 -6.49 6.26
CA TYR A 56 1.18 -6.73 7.70
C TYR A 56 0.17 -7.85 7.95
N ASP A 57 0.17 -8.44 9.14
CA ASP A 57 -0.75 -9.52 9.50
C ASP A 57 -2.12 -8.92 9.89
N SER A 58 -3.07 -8.95 8.96
CA SER A 58 -4.43 -8.51 9.20
C SER A 58 -5.31 -9.68 9.64
N GLY A 59 -5.89 -9.56 10.84
CA GLY A 59 -6.91 -10.52 11.30
C GLY A 59 -8.28 -10.27 10.66
N ARG A 60 -8.53 -9.06 10.16
CA ARG A 60 -9.80 -8.67 9.52
C ARG A 60 -9.84 -9.06 8.05
N PHE A 61 -8.70 -8.98 7.35
CA PHE A 61 -8.56 -9.27 5.92
C PHE A 61 -7.44 -10.29 5.67
N PRO A 62 -7.52 -11.51 6.25
CA PRO A 62 -6.46 -12.50 6.12
C PRO A 62 -6.20 -12.92 4.66
N GLU A 63 -7.23 -12.86 3.80
CA GLU A 63 -7.14 -13.19 2.37
C GLU A 63 -6.37 -12.14 1.55
N LEU A 64 -6.21 -10.93 2.09
CA LEU A 64 -5.46 -9.85 1.45
C LEU A 64 -4.01 -9.76 1.93
N VAL A 65 -3.66 -10.47 3.00
CA VAL A 65 -2.25 -10.55 3.41
C VAL A 65 -1.44 -11.16 2.29
N HIS A 66 -0.36 -10.48 1.89
CA HIS A 66 0.44 -10.92 0.75
C HIS A 66 0.91 -12.36 0.93
N PRO A 67 0.58 -13.30 0.03
CA PRO A 67 0.82 -14.73 0.22
C PRO A 67 2.30 -15.08 0.36
N GLY A 68 3.18 -14.26 -0.20
CA GLY A 68 4.63 -14.38 -0.06
C GLY A 68 5.22 -13.67 1.15
N LEU A 69 4.43 -12.99 1.98
CA LEU A 69 4.91 -12.28 3.16
C LEU A 69 5.31 -13.26 4.26
N VAL A 70 6.62 -13.43 4.45
CA VAL A 70 7.18 -14.31 5.48
C VAL A 70 7.44 -13.60 6.79
N ASN A 71 7.71 -12.29 6.75
CA ASN A 71 7.82 -11.44 7.92
C ASN A 71 6.53 -10.63 8.08
N LYS A 72 5.61 -11.16 8.88
CA LYS A 72 4.30 -10.55 9.10
C LYS A 72 4.35 -9.26 9.90
N ASP A 73 5.43 -9.02 10.62
CA ASP A 73 5.71 -7.80 11.37
C ASP A 73 6.51 -6.77 10.57
N LEU A 74 6.69 -6.98 9.25
CA LEU A 74 7.55 -6.15 8.40
C LEU A 74 7.27 -4.66 8.57
N LEU A 75 6.03 -4.25 8.44
CA LEU A 75 5.64 -2.83 8.55
C LEU A 75 5.86 -2.27 9.96
N ILE A 76 5.52 -3.04 10.99
CA ILE A 76 5.75 -2.66 12.41
C ILE A 76 7.24 -2.48 12.68
N GLN A 77 8.06 -3.41 12.22
CA GLN A 77 9.52 -3.35 12.39
C GLN A 77 10.15 -2.17 11.66
N GLN A 78 9.67 -1.84 10.45
CA GLN A 78 10.10 -0.64 9.72
C GLN A 78 9.80 0.62 10.52
N ILE A 79 8.59 0.76 11.06
CA ILE A 79 8.16 1.92 11.83
C ILE A 79 8.97 2.03 13.13
N ASP A 80 9.00 0.97 13.93
CA ASP A 80 9.65 0.99 15.24
C ASP A 80 11.16 1.29 15.15
N ALA A 81 11.84 0.72 14.14
CA ALA A 81 13.26 0.99 13.91
C ALA A 81 13.53 2.43 13.45
N CYS A 82 12.66 2.99 12.60
CA CYS A 82 12.72 4.38 12.16
C CYS A 82 12.45 5.34 13.32
N HIS A 83 11.44 5.08 14.13
CA HIS A 83 11.09 5.91 15.29
C HIS A 83 12.24 6.01 16.32
N LYS A 84 12.97 4.91 16.58
CA LYS A 84 14.18 4.92 17.44
C LYS A 84 15.24 5.93 16.97
N ARG A 85 15.22 6.31 15.68
CA ARG A 85 16.17 7.26 15.05
C ARG A 85 15.55 8.62 14.74
N GLY A 86 14.34 8.86 15.23
CA GLY A 86 13.59 10.11 15.00
C GLY A 86 13.13 10.30 13.55
N ILE A 87 13.07 9.21 12.76
CA ILE A 87 12.58 9.22 11.39
C ILE A 87 11.07 8.94 11.43
N LYS A 88 10.29 9.84 10.84
CA LYS A 88 8.82 9.70 10.72
C LYS A 88 8.45 8.72 9.62
N VAL A 89 7.34 7.98 9.83
CA VAL A 89 6.89 6.97 8.88
C VAL A 89 5.42 7.17 8.52
N PRO A 90 5.11 8.02 7.51
CA PRO A 90 3.80 8.00 6.89
C PRO A 90 3.52 6.63 6.28
N VAL A 91 2.33 6.10 6.54
CA VAL A 91 1.91 4.78 6.04
C VAL A 91 1.21 4.96 4.70
N TYR A 92 1.74 4.32 3.67
CA TYR A 92 1.17 4.34 2.32
C TYR A 92 -0.01 3.39 2.19
N THR A 93 -1.04 3.86 1.50
CA THR A 93 -2.10 3.01 0.96
C THR A 93 -2.58 3.53 -0.39
N THR A 94 -2.78 2.63 -1.35
CA THR A 94 -3.40 2.97 -2.62
C THR A 94 -4.89 3.25 -2.43
N VAL A 95 -5.45 4.17 -3.20
CA VAL A 95 -6.88 4.51 -3.13
C VAL A 95 -7.63 3.85 -4.29
N GLN A 96 -7.42 4.28 -5.52
CA GLN A 96 -8.25 3.84 -6.64
C GLN A 96 -7.65 2.71 -7.49
N TRP A 97 -6.37 2.38 -7.30
CA TRP A 97 -5.76 1.24 -7.97
C TRP A 97 -5.66 0.06 -7.02
N ASP A 98 -6.43 -0.98 -7.31
CA ASP A 98 -6.45 -2.21 -6.54
C ASP A 98 -6.85 -3.36 -7.47
N TYR A 99 -5.85 -4.13 -7.90
CA TYR A 99 -6.05 -5.24 -8.83
C TYR A 99 -6.96 -6.31 -8.24
N TYR A 100 -6.70 -6.73 -7.00
CA TYR A 100 -7.48 -7.78 -6.35
C TYR A 100 -8.97 -7.40 -6.28
N SER A 101 -9.26 -6.21 -5.78
CA SER A 101 -10.65 -5.73 -5.67
C SER A 101 -11.29 -5.55 -7.05
N GLY A 102 -10.57 -5.01 -8.02
CA GLY A 102 -11.08 -4.82 -9.38
C GLY A 102 -11.38 -6.13 -10.12
N MET A 103 -10.65 -7.20 -9.80
CA MET A 103 -10.90 -8.53 -10.37
C MET A 103 -12.06 -9.25 -9.70
N ASN A 104 -12.22 -9.10 -8.38
CA ASN A 104 -13.26 -9.78 -7.63
C ASN A 104 -14.59 -9.01 -7.60
N HIS A 105 -14.54 -7.70 -7.82
CA HIS A 105 -15.68 -6.78 -7.78
C HIS A 105 -15.70 -5.87 -9.01
N PRO A 106 -15.96 -6.39 -10.22
CA PRO A 106 -16.00 -5.56 -11.44
C PRO A 106 -17.07 -4.45 -11.38
N ASP A 107 -18.10 -4.63 -10.56
CA ASP A 107 -19.13 -3.62 -10.26
C ASP A 107 -18.62 -2.42 -9.45
N TRP A 108 -17.42 -2.51 -8.89
CA TRP A 108 -16.75 -1.39 -8.21
C TRP A 108 -15.85 -0.58 -9.13
N VAL A 109 -15.56 -1.08 -10.32
CA VAL A 109 -14.68 -0.41 -11.29
C VAL A 109 -15.40 0.77 -11.94
N CYS A 110 -14.68 1.88 -12.13
CA CYS A 110 -15.19 3.01 -12.89
C CYS A 110 -15.52 2.60 -14.33
N LEU A 111 -16.51 3.25 -14.92
CA LEU A 111 -16.88 3.06 -16.33
C LEU A 111 -16.35 4.21 -17.19
N ASN A 112 -15.98 3.87 -18.41
CA ASN A 112 -15.79 4.83 -19.49
C ASN A 112 -17.15 5.33 -20.00
N ALA A 113 -17.14 6.39 -20.81
CA ALA A 113 -18.34 6.97 -21.37
C ALA A 113 -19.16 5.99 -22.25
N ASP A 114 -18.53 4.98 -22.81
CA ASP A 114 -19.14 3.91 -23.61
C ASP A 114 -19.67 2.73 -22.76
N GLY A 115 -19.51 2.79 -21.43
CA GLY A 115 -19.93 1.76 -20.51
C GLY A 115 -18.92 0.63 -20.31
N SER A 116 -17.77 0.66 -20.95
CA SER A 116 -16.69 -0.28 -20.70
C SER A 116 -16.02 0.00 -19.35
N LEU A 117 -15.37 -1.02 -18.76
CA LEU A 117 -14.61 -0.84 -17.51
C LEU A 117 -13.42 0.08 -17.74
N LYS A 118 -13.22 1.04 -16.83
CA LYS A 118 -12.06 1.92 -16.84
C LYS A 118 -10.86 1.18 -16.26
N ASP A 119 -10.12 0.55 -17.13
CA ASP A 119 -8.81 -0.02 -16.81
C ASP A 119 -7.72 0.64 -17.67
N PHE A 120 -6.49 0.51 -17.25
CA PHE A 120 -5.35 0.96 -18.04
C PHE A 120 -4.88 -0.10 -19.04
N CYS A 121 -5.57 -1.23 -19.12
CA CYS A 121 -5.38 -2.22 -20.16
C CYS A 121 -5.98 -1.68 -21.45
N GLN A 122 -5.18 -1.10 -22.32
CA GLN A 122 -5.64 -0.49 -23.57
C GLN A 122 -5.98 -1.50 -24.68
N ASP A 123 -5.70 -2.78 -24.48
CA ASP A 123 -6.00 -3.85 -25.43
C ASP A 123 -6.60 -5.04 -24.68
N ASP A 124 -7.51 -5.80 -25.33
CA ASP A 124 -8.13 -7.04 -24.85
C ASP A 124 -7.15 -8.19 -24.50
N LYS A 125 -5.88 -7.86 -24.34
CA LYS A 125 -4.86 -8.79 -23.88
C LYS A 125 -4.79 -8.73 -22.36
N PRO A 126 -4.77 -9.88 -21.68
CA PRO A 126 -4.47 -9.89 -20.25
C PRO A 126 -3.12 -9.20 -20.06
N ALA A 127 -3.14 -8.02 -19.41
CA ALA A 127 -1.93 -7.30 -19.12
C ALA A 127 -0.95 -8.25 -18.42
N ASN A 128 0.25 -8.32 -18.95
CA ASN A 128 1.33 -8.94 -18.22
C ASN A 128 1.46 -8.19 -16.90
N VAL A 129 1.60 -8.92 -15.79
CA VAL A 129 1.76 -8.37 -14.43
C VAL A 129 2.87 -7.30 -14.32
N TYR A 130 3.71 -7.18 -15.34
CA TYR A 130 4.83 -6.24 -15.43
C TYR A 130 4.58 -5.04 -16.36
N GLU A 131 3.41 -4.96 -16.99
CA GLU A 131 3.08 -3.88 -17.92
C GLU A 131 2.22 -2.83 -17.20
N ALA A 132 2.54 -1.55 -17.45
CA ALA A 132 1.69 -0.44 -17.05
C ALA A 132 0.29 -0.65 -17.67
N GLY A 133 -0.76 -0.53 -16.86
CA GLY A 133 -2.12 -0.78 -17.36
C GLY A 133 -2.82 -1.98 -16.71
N PHE A 134 -2.12 -2.68 -15.87
CA PHE A 134 -2.62 -3.79 -15.09
C PHE A 134 -3.73 -3.39 -14.09
N TYR A 135 -3.76 -2.14 -13.65
CA TYR A 135 -4.65 -1.71 -12.58
C TYR A 135 -5.98 -1.18 -13.08
N ARG A 136 -7.07 -1.66 -12.49
CA ARG A 136 -8.41 -1.12 -12.69
C ARG A 136 -8.64 0.05 -11.75
N THR A 137 -9.29 1.10 -12.25
CA THR A 137 -9.64 2.27 -11.44
C THR A 137 -10.94 2.01 -10.70
N LEU A 138 -10.89 1.90 -9.39
CA LEU A 138 -12.05 1.69 -8.55
C LEU A 138 -12.81 3.00 -8.27
N CYS A 139 -14.13 2.91 -8.27
CA CYS A 139 -15.01 4.04 -8.04
C CYS A 139 -15.24 4.24 -6.54
N VAL A 140 -14.80 5.38 -6.01
CA VAL A 140 -15.03 5.74 -4.60
C VAL A 140 -16.50 6.06 -4.27
N ASN A 141 -17.38 6.08 -5.27
CA ASN A 141 -18.83 6.19 -5.10
C ASN A 141 -19.54 4.82 -5.12
N SER A 142 -18.79 3.73 -5.26
CA SER A 142 -19.25 2.35 -5.13
C SER A 142 -19.09 1.83 -3.68
N PRO A 143 -19.53 0.59 -3.39
CA PRO A 143 -19.25 -0.05 -2.11
C PRO A 143 -17.76 -0.16 -1.75
N TYR A 144 -16.87 -0.03 -2.73
CA TYR A 144 -15.43 0.04 -2.53
C TYR A 144 -15.00 1.09 -1.48
N ARG A 145 -15.70 2.23 -1.43
CA ARG A 145 -15.41 3.26 -0.42
C ARG A 145 -15.49 2.73 1.01
N GLN A 146 -16.50 1.91 1.31
CA GLN A 146 -16.64 1.34 2.64
C GLN A 146 -15.55 0.30 2.91
N PHE A 147 -15.25 -0.53 1.93
CA PHE A 147 -14.17 -1.51 2.00
C PHE A 147 -12.79 -0.84 2.25
N LEU A 148 -12.46 0.21 1.48
CA LEU A 148 -11.23 1.00 1.69
C LEU A 148 -11.17 1.63 3.08
N LYS A 149 -12.29 2.19 3.56
CA LYS A 149 -12.38 2.75 4.91
C LYS A 149 -12.08 1.69 5.98
N GLU A 150 -12.63 0.50 5.83
CA GLU A 150 -12.39 -0.61 6.77
C GLU A 150 -10.95 -1.08 6.75
N GLN A 151 -10.31 -1.12 5.58
CA GLN A 151 -8.88 -1.42 5.49
C GLN A 151 -8.01 -0.35 6.16
N ILE A 152 -8.34 0.93 6.02
CA ILE A 152 -7.63 2.01 6.70
C ILE A 152 -7.82 1.89 8.23
N LEU A 153 -9.02 1.57 8.69
CA LEU A 153 -9.27 1.34 10.12
C LEU A 153 -8.49 0.14 10.67
N ASP A 154 -8.38 -0.94 9.88
CA ASP A 154 -7.58 -2.10 10.24
C ASP A 154 -6.09 -1.75 10.41
N VAL A 155 -5.54 -0.88 9.55
CA VAL A 155 -4.17 -0.36 9.72
C VAL A 155 -4.01 0.33 11.08
N PHE A 156 -4.98 1.17 11.49
CA PHE A 156 -4.94 1.84 12.79
C PHE A 156 -5.09 0.86 13.97
N GLU A 157 -5.89 -0.19 13.81
CA GLU A 157 -6.06 -1.23 14.84
C GLU A 157 -4.78 -2.06 15.02
N VAL A 158 -4.13 -2.47 13.92
CA VAL A 158 -2.94 -3.31 13.95
C VAL A 158 -1.68 -2.53 14.36
N LEU A 159 -1.49 -1.33 13.81
CA LEU A 159 -0.29 -0.53 14.10
C LEU A 159 -0.37 0.25 15.40
N THR A 160 -1.55 0.51 15.91
CA THR A 160 -1.89 1.49 16.94
C THR A 160 -1.62 2.95 16.53
N PRO A 161 -2.42 3.91 17.01
CA PRO A 161 -2.29 5.31 16.58
C PRO A 161 -0.92 5.95 16.84
N GLU A 162 -0.20 5.48 17.88
CA GLU A 162 1.10 6.01 18.29
C GLU A 162 2.20 5.73 17.26
N ARG A 163 2.03 4.70 16.42
CA ARG A 163 2.97 4.34 15.35
C ARG A 163 2.71 5.07 14.04
N ILE A 164 1.55 5.71 13.89
CA ILE A 164 1.14 6.29 12.62
C ILE A 164 1.45 7.79 12.60
N ASP A 165 2.50 8.19 11.90
CA ASP A 165 2.87 9.61 11.71
C ASP A 165 2.03 10.32 10.66
N GLY A 166 1.28 9.58 9.86
CA GLY A 166 0.40 10.07 8.82
C GLY A 166 0.00 8.98 7.83
N LEU A 167 -0.93 9.31 6.94
CA LEU A 167 -1.30 8.45 5.82
C LEU A 167 -0.84 9.11 4.51
N PHE A 168 -0.24 8.31 3.65
CA PHE A 168 0.06 8.68 2.28
C PHE A 168 -0.97 8.01 1.37
N LEU A 169 -2.00 8.76 0.98
CA LEU A 169 -3.06 8.29 0.10
C LEU A 169 -2.67 8.55 -1.34
N ASP A 170 -2.45 7.47 -2.10
CA ASP A 170 -1.98 7.55 -3.47
C ASP A 170 -3.07 7.16 -4.48
N ILE A 171 -2.89 7.63 -5.74
CA ILE A 171 -3.83 7.38 -6.84
C ILE A 171 -5.24 7.85 -6.47
N VAL A 172 -5.34 9.14 -6.19
CA VAL A 172 -6.61 9.83 -6.00
C VAL A 172 -6.91 10.60 -7.30
N ASN A 173 -7.60 9.97 -8.22
CA ASN A 173 -7.96 10.56 -9.50
C ASN A 173 -9.37 11.18 -9.45
N PRO A 174 -9.60 12.29 -10.16
CA PRO A 174 -10.97 12.78 -10.37
C PRO A 174 -11.75 11.72 -11.17
N VAL A 175 -12.97 11.44 -10.72
CA VAL A 175 -13.92 10.51 -11.36
C VAL A 175 -14.99 11.28 -12.06
#